data_dd23c41bb22bedc1da9f96f2d1825510
#
_entry.id   dd23c41bb22bedc1da9f96f2d1825510
#
_cell.length_a   1.000
_cell.length_b   1.000
_cell.length_c   1.000
_cell.angle_alpha   90.00
_cell.angle_beta   90.00
_cell.angle_gamma   90.00
#
_symmetry.space_group_name_H-M   'P 1'
#
loop_
_entity.id
_entity.type
_entity.pdbx_description
1 polymer ?
#
loop_
_entity_poly.entity_id
_entity_poly.type
_entity_poly.pdbx_seq_one_letter_code
_entity_poly.pdbx_strand_id
1 'polypeptide(L)'
;MKRLMIFSVLLAIALNTLAWGPKGHRIVAQVAYDNLDNKARKHVDKVLGTHGMIYLSTWPDEIKSDTIYPTSFTCHYQDLAGGMTDAQVVATLTDYPQEGGDLFMALDSLEAVLSRQPDCHDALVFYVHLMADRFCPMHLAHLDDQGGNKVKMKWFGQNTNLHSVWDSKLVENKGFSYTEYANYLHDVYGKQ
;
A
#
# COMPACT_ATOMS: atom_id res chain seq x y z
N MET A 1 10.91 54.52 -5.77
CA MET A 1 11.37 53.33 -5.04
C MET A 1 10.39 52.20 -5.32
N LYS A 2 10.76 51.28 -6.20
CA LYS A 2 9.92 50.15 -6.58
C LYS A 2 10.21 48.99 -5.60
N ARG A 3 9.21 48.63 -4.79
CA ARG A 3 9.30 47.44 -3.90
C ARG A 3 9.15 46.17 -4.74
N LEU A 4 10.24 45.42 -4.85
CA LEU A 4 10.26 44.10 -5.46
C LEU A 4 9.63 43.14 -4.43
N MET A 5 8.40 42.71 -4.68
CA MET A 5 7.79 41.58 -3.92
C MET A 5 8.40 40.28 -4.45
N ILE A 6 9.27 39.70 -3.65
CA ILE A 6 9.76 38.33 -3.88
C ILE A 6 8.67 37.38 -3.40
N PHE A 7 7.91 36.79 -4.35
CA PHE A 7 7.04 35.65 -4.07
C PHE A 7 7.92 34.42 -3.89
N SER A 8 8.18 34.08 -2.62
CA SER A 8 8.73 32.77 -2.28
C SER A 8 7.66 31.73 -2.50
N VAL A 9 7.69 31.05 -3.64
CA VAL A 9 6.92 29.84 -3.88
C VAL A 9 7.56 28.75 -3.04
N LEU A 10 7.00 28.50 -1.85
CA LEU A 10 7.26 27.29 -1.08
C LEU A 10 6.65 26.14 -1.88
N LEU A 11 7.50 25.48 -2.69
CA LEU A 11 7.19 24.20 -3.29
C LEU A 11 7.19 23.18 -2.15
N ALA A 12 6.01 22.96 -1.54
CA ALA A 12 5.80 21.86 -0.64
C ALA A 12 5.97 20.58 -1.51
N ILE A 13 7.16 20.01 -1.48
CA ILE A 13 7.38 18.65 -1.96
C ILE A 13 6.64 17.79 -0.94
N ALA A 14 5.39 17.45 -1.26
CA ALA A 14 4.68 16.38 -0.57
C ALA A 14 5.55 15.13 -0.78
N LEU A 15 6.25 14.71 0.27
CA LEU A 15 6.87 13.40 0.33
C LEU A 15 5.70 12.40 0.38
N ASN A 16 5.23 12.02 -0.82
CA ASN A 16 4.31 10.91 -0.95
C ASN A 16 5.06 9.65 -0.48
N THR A 17 4.85 9.28 0.78
CA THR A 17 5.15 7.94 1.26
C THR A 17 4.09 7.06 0.62
N LEU A 18 4.38 6.52 -0.54
CA LEU A 18 3.55 5.52 -1.19
C LEU A 18 3.91 4.19 -0.53
N ALA A 19 2.92 3.43 -0.17
CA ALA A 19 2.95 1.98 0.00
C ALA A 19 3.60 1.33 -1.22
N TRP A 20 3.47 0.05 -1.48
CA TRP A 20 3.91 -0.42 -2.80
C TRP A 20 3.60 0.64 -3.85
N GLY A 21 4.61 1.13 -4.58
CA GLY A 21 4.35 2.09 -5.65
C GLY A 21 3.25 1.57 -6.58
N PRO A 22 2.62 2.43 -7.39
CA PRO A 22 1.44 2.04 -8.20
C PRO A 22 1.64 0.77 -9.03
N LYS A 23 2.87 0.50 -9.46
CA LYS A 23 3.20 -0.73 -10.19
C LYS A 23 3.12 -1.96 -9.26
N GLY A 24 3.61 -1.87 -8.03
CA GLY A 24 3.58 -2.96 -7.06
C GLY A 24 2.14 -3.36 -6.71
N HIS A 25 1.28 -2.39 -6.38
CA HIS A 25 -0.15 -2.65 -6.14
C HIS A 25 -0.84 -3.35 -7.32
N ARG A 26 -0.57 -2.88 -8.56
CA ARG A 26 -1.14 -3.51 -9.76
C ARG A 26 -0.62 -4.92 -9.99
N ILE A 27 0.65 -5.20 -9.68
CA ILE A 27 1.21 -6.57 -9.77
C ILE A 27 0.52 -7.49 -8.79
N VAL A 28 0.42 -7.09 -7.51
CA VAL A 28 -0.25 -7.91 -6.47
C VAL A 28 -1.71 -8.15 -6.83
N ALA A 29 -2.44 -7.11 -7.24
CA ALA A 29 -3.83 -7.23 -7.66
C ALA A 29 -4.00 -8.10 -8.90
N GLN A 30 -3.09 -8.03 -9.89
CA GLN A 30 -3.12 -8.88 -11.08
C GLN A 30 -2.89 -10.35 -10.71
N VAL A 31 -1.86 -10.64 -9.91
CA VAL A 31 -1.58 -12.01 -9.46
C VAL A 31 -2.77 -12.56 -8.66
N ALA A 32 -3.34 -11.77 -7.75
CA ALA A 32 -4.52 -12.17 -6.99
C ALA A 32 -5.72 -12.45 -7.92
N TYR A 33 -6.01 -11.55 -8.86
CA TYR A 33 -7.10 -11.69 -9.82
C TYR A 33 -6.95 -12.94 -10.70
N ASP A 34 -5.74 -13.26 -11.14
CA ASP A 34 -5.45 -14.44 -11.95
C ASP A 34 -5.65 -15.76 -11.20
N ASN A 35 -5.57 -15.72 -9.86
CA ASN A 35 -5.77 -16.86 -8.98
C ASN A 35 -7.21 -16.99 -8.45
N LEU A 36 -8.10 -16.02 -8.72
CA LEU A 36 -9.50 -16.14 -8.35
C LEU A 36 -10.19 -17.29 -9.11
N ASP A 37 -11.01 -18.07 -8.41
CA ASP A 37 -11.92 -18.98 -9.08
C ASP A 37 -12.99 -18.22 -9.90
N ASN A 38 -13.70 -18.94 -10.75
CA ASN A 38 -14.69 -18.33 -11.66
C ASN A 38 -15.84 -17.62 -10.89
N LYS A 39 -16.19 -18.07 -9.70
CA LYS A 39 -17.27 -17.49 -8.89
C LYS A 39 -16.80 -16.18 -8.26
N ALA A 40 -15.62 -16.19 -7.64
CA ALA A 40 -15.02 -15.02 -7.03
C ALA A 40 -14.70 -13.96 -8.10
N ARG A 41 -14.16 -14.34 -9.24
CA ARG A 41 -13.88 -13.43 -10.36
C ARG A 41 -15.14 -12.72 -10.86
N LYS A 42 -16.23 -13.47 -11.11
CA LYS A 42 -17.51 -12.89 -11.51
C LYS A 42 -18.07 -11.94 -10.47
N HIS A 43 -17.89 -12.24 -9.19
CA HIS A 43 -18.34 -11.37 -8.11
C HIS A 43 -17.54 -10.07 -8.07
N VAL A 44 -16.21 -10.16 -8.11
CA VAL A 44 -15.31 -9.00 -8.14
C VAL A 44 -15.59 -8.12 -9.36
N ASP A 45 -15.74 -8.72 -10.54
CA ASP A 45 -16.06 -7.98 -11.78
C ASP A 45 -17.45 -7.31 -11.72
N LYS A 46 -18.41 -7.92 -11.03
CA LYS A 46 -19.74 -7.30 -10.79
C LYS A 46 -19.62 -6.05 -9.93
N VAL A 47 -18.77 -6.10 -8.88
CA VAL A 47 -18.65 -5.01 -7.89
C VAL A 47 -17.75 -3.89 -8.42
N LEU A 48 -16.59 -4.23 -8.99
CA LEU A 48 -15.54 -3.28 -9.36
C LEU A 48 -15.46 -2.98 -10.86
N GLY A 49 -16.23 -3.70 -11.70
CA GLY A 49 -16.06 -3.71 -13.14
C GLY A 49 -14.94 -4.68 -13.59
N THR A 50 -14.97 -5.03 -14.87
CA THR A 50 -13.96 -5.93 -15.47
C THR A 50 -12.55 -5.37 -15.31
N HIS A 51 -11.67 -6.15 -14.69
CA HIS A 51 -10.31 -5.73 -14.29
C HIS A 51 -10.28 -4.55 -13.28
N GLY A 52 -11.42 -4.15 -12.71
CA GLY A 52 -11.50 -3.06 -11.73
C GLY A 52 -10.61 -3.29 -10.52
N MET A 53 -10.50 -4.54 -10.05
CA MET A 53 -9.59 -4.92 -8.96
C MET A 53 -8.16 -4.42 -9.18
N ILE A 54 -7.66 -4.49 -10.42
CA ILE A 54 -6.30 -4.10 -10.77
C ILE A 54 -6.19 -2.57 -10.91
N TYR A 55 -7.15 -1.95 -11.60
CA TYR A 55 -7.09 -0.50 -11.85
C TYR A 55 -7.34 0.33 -10.60
N LEU A 56 -8.23 -0.14 -9.72
CA LEU A 56 -8.57 0.54 -8.48
C LEU A 56 -7.60 0.23 -7.33
N SER A 57 -6.67 -0.72 -7.51
CA SER A 57 -5.72 -1.09 -6.44
C SER A 57 -4.81 0.06 -5.98
N THR A 58 -4.71 1.15 -6.73
CA THR A 58 -3.95 2.36 -6.37
C THR A 58 -4.80 3.48 -5.79
N TRP A 59 -6.13 3.37 -5.89
CA TRP A 59 -7.03 4.44 -5.50
C TRP A 59 -6.95 4.84 -4.01
N PRO A 60 -6.79 3.93 -3.02
CA PRO A 60 -6.62 4.34 -1.63
C PRO A 60 -5.43 5.27 -1.40
N ASP A 61 -4.33 5.09 -2.10
CA ASP A 61 -3.18 6.00 -2.06
C ASP A 61 -3.49 7.38 -2.64
N GLU A 62 -4.31 7.43 -3.68
CA GLU A 62 -4.69 8.68 -4.34
C GLU A 62 -5.54 9.57 -3.43
N ILE A 63 -6.36 8.94 -2.55
CA ILE A 63 -7.31 9.62 -1.67
C ILE A 63 -6.89 9.69 -0.21
N LYS A 64 -5.72 9.18 0.17
CA LYS A 64 -5.28 9.09 1.58
C LYS A 64 -5.22 10.41 2.33
N SER A 65 -5.23 11.53 1.62
CA SER A 65 -5.32 12.87 2.20
C SER A 65 -6.72 13.48 2.09
N ASP A 66 -7.72 12.71 1.64
CA ASP A 66 -9.09 13.19 1.54
C ASP A 66 -9.77 13.17 2.91
N THR A 67 -10.49 14.23 3.23
CA THR A 67 -11.22 14.37 4.49
C THR A 67 -12.43 13.44 4.61
N ILE A 68 -12.90 12.86 3.50
CA ILE A 68 -13.98 11.86 3.49
C ILE A 68 -13.53 10.55 4.13
N TYR A 69 -12.24 10.24 4.05
CA TYR A 69 -11.63 9.04 4.63
C TYR A 69 -10.54 9.42 5.65
N PRO A 70 -10.91 9.97 6.82
CA PRO A 70 -9.97 10.60 7.75
C PRO A 70 -8.92 9.66 8.34
N THR A 71 -9.18 8.36 8.35
CA THR A 71 -8.24 7.32 8.83
C THR A 71 -7.44 6.67 7.69
N SER A 72 -7.68 7.07 6.43
CA SER A 72 -7.04 6.38 5.30
C SER A 72 -5.52 6.57 5.26
N PHE A 73 -4.99 7.61 5.90
CA PHE A 73 -3.53 7.80 5.97
C PHE A 73 -2.84 6.78 6.87
N THR A 74 -3.40 6.50 8.06
CA THR A 74 -2.79 5.61 9.06
C THR A 74 -3.02 4.13 8.80
N CYS A 75 -4.06 3.78 8.04
CA CYS A 75 -4.40 2.38 7.78
C CYS A 75 -3.44 1.66 6.80
N HIS A 76 -2.50 2.38 6.17
CA HIS A 76 -1.55 1.77 5.22
C HIS A 76 -0.36 1.07 5.89
N TYR A 77 -0.13 1.29 7.18
CA TYR A 77 1.06 0.77 7.87
C TYR A 77 0.77 0.41 9.32
N GLN A 78 1.69 -0.35 9.91
CA GLN A 78 1.77 -0.65 11.32
C GLN A 78 3.17 -0.34 11.82
N ASP A 79 3.27 0.57 12.78
CA ASP A 79 4.53 0.87 13.44
C ASP A 79 4.83 -0.16 14.54
N LEU A 80 6.05 -0.68 14.53
CA LEU A 80 6.57 -1.61 15.54
C LEU A 80 7.76 -0.97 16.27
N ALA A 81 7.81 -1.10 17.59
CA ALA A 81 8.96 -0.66 18.35
C ALA A 81 10.17 -1.58 18.11
N GLY A 82 11.38 -1.01 18.15
CA GLY A 82 12.60 -1.80 18.05
C GLY A 82 12.79 -2.73 19.25
N GLY A 83 13.33 -3.93 19.04
CA GLY A 83 13.68 -4.89 20.09
C GLY A 83 12.49 -5.61 20.74
N MET A 84 11.34 -5.58 20.12
CA MET A 84 10.16 -6.36 20.58
C MET A 84 10.43 -7.86 20.47
N THR A 85 9.92 -8.62 21.43
CA THR A 85 9.80 -10.09 21.34
C THR A 85 8.64 -10.46 20.41
N ASP A 86 8.62 -11.69 19.89
CA ASP A 86 7.53 -12.19 19.05
C ASP A 86 6.16 -12.05 19.73
N ALA A 87 6.07 -12.30 21.02
CA ALA A 87 4.83 -12.14 21.79
C ALA A 87 4.36 -10.67 21.84
N GLN A 88 5.29 -9.72 21.96
CA GLN A 88 4.97 -8.30 21.92
C GLN A 88 4.56 -7.84 20.53
N VAL A 89 5.20 -8.35 19.48
CA VAL A 89 4.78 -8.08 18.09
C VAL A 89 3.35 -8.58 17.88
N VAL A 90 3.05 -9.84 18.25
CA VAL A 90 1.69 -10.39 18.12
C VAL A 90 0.69 -9.55 18.89
N ALA A 91 0.98 -9.17 20.15
CA ALA A 91 0.09 -8.31 20.93
C ALA A 91 -0.16 -6.95 20.24
N THR A 92 0.89 -6.30 19.72
CA THR A 92 0.75 -5.04 18.98
C THR A 92 -0.16 -5.19 17.76
N LEU A 93 -0.04 -6.30 17.02
CA LEU A 93 -0.86 -6.54 15.83
C LEU A 93 -2.32 -6.91 16.15
N THR A 94 -2.64 -7.26 17.39
CA THR A 94 -4.00 -7.66 17.81
C THR A 94 -4.70 -6.62 18.69
N ASP A 95 -3.93 -5.81 19.41
CA ASP A 95 -4.47 -4.82 20.35
C ASP A 95 -4.69 -3.44 19.72
N TYR A 96 -4.21 -3.25 18.48
CA TYR A 96 -4.38 -2.02 17.68
C TYR A 96 -4.05 -0.72 18.43
N PRO A 97 -2.84 -0.60 19.01
CA PRO A 97 -2.52 0.52 19.93
C PRO A 97 -2.27 1.84 19.20
N GLN A 98 -2.21 1.86 17.86
CA GLN A 98 -1.88 3.06 17.10
C GLN A 98 -3.07 4.02 17.08
N GLU A 99 -2.84 5.25 17.53
CA GLU A 99 -3.85 6.31 17.49
C GLU A 99 -4.24 6.61 16.03
N GLY A 100 -5.54 6.68 15.76
CA GLY A 100 -6.08 6.87 14.40
C GLY A 100 -6.24 5.58 13.60
N GLY A 101 -5.90 4.43 14.19
CA GLY A 101 -5.98 3.12 13.56
C GLY A 101 -4.68 2.71 12.87
N ASP A 102 -4.62 1.47 12.48
CA ASP A 102 -3.49 0.84 11.82
C ASP A 102 -3.94 -0.14 10.74
N LEU A 103 -2.97 -0.72 10.04
CA LEU A 103 -3.19 -1.64 8.92
C LEU A 103 -4.01 -2.88 9.33
N PHE A 104 -3.72 -3.49 10.48
CA PHE A 104 -4.41 -4.72 10.90
C PHE A 104 -5.83 -4.44 11.36
N MET A 105 -6.04 -3.37 12.13
CA MET A 105 -7.38 -2.92 12.53
C MET A 105 -8.24 -2.61 11.29
N ALA A 106 -7.66 -1.95 10.28
CA ALA A 106 -8.37 -1.64 9.06
C ALA A 106 -8.75 -2.90 8.28
N LEU A 107 -7.83 -3.87 8.14
CA LEU A 107 -8.10 -5.14 7.47
C LEU A 107 -9.22 -5.93 8.16
N ASP A 108 -9.17 -6.08 9.49
CA ASP A 108 -10.20 -6.78 10.27
C ASP A 108 -11.55 -6.09 10.14
N SER A 109 -11.57 -4.76 10.16
CA SER A 109 -12.79 -3.97 9.97
C SER A 109 -13.38 -4.16 8.57
N LEU A 110 -12.54 -4.16 7.53
CA LEU A 110 -12.95 -4.38 6.15
C LEU A 110 -13.46 -5.81 5.92
N GLU A 111 -12.82 -6.82 6.51
CA GLU A 111 -13.32 -8.21 6.49
C GLU A 111 -14.71 -8.33 7.13
N ALA A 112 -14.90 -7.67 8.26
CA ALA A 112 -16.21 -7.65 8.94
C ALA A 112 -17.28 -6.92 8.10
N VAL A 113 -16.93 -5.87 7.37
CA VAL A 113 -17.84 -5.19 6.43
C VAL A 113 -18.16 -6.10 5.26
N LEU A 114 -17.15 -6.67 4.58
CA LEU A 114 -17.33 -7.52 3.41
C LEU A 114 -18.09 -8.83 3.72
N SER A 115 -17.92 -9.38 4.92
CA SER A 115 -18.68 -10.54 5.37
C SER A 115 -20.20 -10.26 5.45
N ARG A 116 -20.59 -9.02 5.76
CA ARG A 116 -22.01 -8.61 5.87
C ARG A 116 -22.54 -7.97 4.60
N GLN A 117 -21.68 -7.29 3.85
CA GLN A 117 -21.99 -6.52 2.65
C GLN A 117 -20.93 -6.83 1.56
N PRO A 118 -20.99 -8.02 0.96
CA PRO A 118 -19.97 -8.46 -0.01
C PRO A 118 -19.91 -7.60 -1.28
N ASP A 119 -20.95 -6.83 -1.57
CA ASP A 119 -21.02 -5.91 -2.71
C ASP A 119 -20.57 -4.47 -2.33
N CYS A 120 -19.97 -4.25 -1.14
CA CYS A 120 -19.45 -2.93 -0.75
C CYS A 120 -18.20 -2.58 -1.57
N HIS A 121 -18.37 -1.70 -2.56
CA HIS A 121 -17.33 -1.29 -3.51
C HIS A 121 -16.07 -0.78 -2.80
N ASP A 122 -16.19 0.25 -1.98
CA ASP A 122 -15.04 0.90 -1.36
C ASP A 122 -14.32 -0.03 -0.38
N ALA A 123 -15.07 -0.84 0.39
CA ALA A 123 -14.47 -1.82 1.28
C ALA A 123 -13.63 -2.85 0.51
N LEU A 124 -14.10 -3.30 -0.66
CA LEU A 124 -13.36 -4.26 -1.48
C LEU A 124 -12.10 -3.61 -2.08
N VAL A 125 -12.18 -2.36 -2.56
CA VAL A 125 -11.02 -1.64 -3.09
C VAL A 125 -9.96 -1.43 -2.00
N PHE A 126 -10.35 -0.93 -0.81
CA PHE A 126 -9.44 -0.77 0.31
C PHE A 126 -8.82 -2.10 0.75
N TYR A 127 -9.62 -3.17 0.84
CA TYR A 127 -9.13 -4.49 1.23
C TYR A 127 -8.04 -5.00 0.28
N VAL A 128 -8.25 -4.91 -1.03
CA VAL A 128 -7.26 -5.32 -2.04
C VAL A 128 -5.96 -4.53 -1.89
N HIS A 129 -6.06 -3.22 -1.68
CA HIS A 129 -4.90 -2.34 -1.53
C HIS A 129 -4.12 -2.66 -0.24
N LEU A 130 -4.81 -2.65 0.91
CA LEU A 130 -4.18 -2.86 2.22
C LEU A 130 -3.62 -4.28 2.39
N MET A 131 -4.22 -5.28 1.73
CA MET A 131 -3.62 -6.61 1.66
C MET A 131 -2.27 -6.60 0.94
N ALA A 132 -2.08 -5.76 -0.08
CA ALA A 132 -0.76 -5.59 -0.70
C ALA A 132 0.22 -4.89 0.27
N ASP A 133 -0.22 -3.84 0.97
CA ASP A 133 0.60 -3.12 1.96
C ASP A 133 1.08 -4.03 3.08
N ARG A 134 0.22 -4.92 3.57
CA ARG A 134 0.56 -5.91 4.61
C ARG A 134 1.80 -6.73 4.28
N PHE A 135 2.06 -6.98 3.00
CA PHE A 135 3.23 -7.74 2.55
C PHE A 135 4.41 -6.87 2.13
N CYS A 136 4.31 -5.55 2.26
CA CYS A 136 5.43 -4.65 2.09
C CYS A 136 6.23 -4.54 3.40
N PRO A 137 7.52 -4.95 3.46
CA PRO A 137 8.30 -4.92 4.69
C PRO A 137 8.40 -3.53 5.33
N MET A 138 8.32 -2.45 4.53
CA MET A 138 8.42 -1.09 5.02
C MET A 138 7.12 -0.57 5.64
N HIS A 139 6.02 -1.31 5.50
CA HIS A 139 4.72 -1.03 6.12
C HIS A 139 4.51 -1.75 7.46
N LEU A 140 5.38 -2.71 7.79
CA LEU A 140 5.44 -3.41 9.08
C LEU A 140 6.84 -3.21 9.65
N ALA A 141 7.19 -1.97 9.95
CA ALA A 141 8.57 -1.59 10.20
C ALA A 141 8.73 -0.69 11.44
N HIS A 142 9.97 -0.29 11.70
CA HIS A 142 10.29 0.43 12.92
C HIS A 142 9.73 1.85 12.94
N LEU A 143 9.06 2.18 14.05
CA LEU A 143 8.58 3.53 14.36
C LEU A 143 9.71 4.59 14.30
N ASP A 144 10.89 4.26 14.84
CA ASP A 144 12.00 5.20 15.00
C ASP A 144 12.52 5.74 13.67
N ASP A 145 12.51 4.93 12.63
CA ASP A 145 12.98 5.30 11.29
C ASP A 145 11.86 5.57 10.29
N GLN A 146 10.60 5.57 10.77
CA GLN A 146 9.40 5.78 9.97
C GLN A 146 9.32 4.81 8.79
N GLY A 147 9.39 3.52 9.07
CA GLY A 147 9.36 2.50 8.03
C GLY A 147 10.49 2.67 7.01
N GLY A 148 11.69 3.03 7.43
CA GLY A 148 12.85 3.24 6.56
C GLY A 148 12.88 4.58 5.82
N ASN A 149 11.92 5.47 6.02
CA ASN A 149 11.93 6.80 5.38
C ASN A 149 13.09 7.68 5.85
N LYS A 150 13.51 7.54 7.10
CA LYS A 150 14.67 8.25 7.65
C LYS A 150 16.00 7.61 7.27
N VAL A 151 16.04 6.38 6.77
CA VAL A 151 17.25 5.67 6.38
C VAL A 151 17.67 6.12 4.99
N LYS A 152 18.58 7.10 4.92
CA LYS A 152 19.09 7.65 3.67
C LYS A 152 20.10 6.70 3.04
N MET A 153 19.96 6.49 1.72
CA MET A 153 20.85 5.62 0.96
C MET A 153 21.00 6.08 -0.48
N LYS A 154 21.82 5.37 -1.24
CA LYS A 154 21.95 5.58 -2.70
C LYS A 154 21.48 4.34 -3.44
N TRP A 155 20.70 4.56 -4.47
CA TRP A 155 20.27 3.56 -5.44
C TRP A 155 20.83 3.93 -6.80
N PHE A 156 21.76 3.13 -7.32
CA PHE A 156 22.51 3.44 -8.55
C PHE A 156 23.04 4.89 -8.60
N GLY A 157 23.64 5.34 -7.48
CA GLY A 157 24.22 6.67 -7.34
C GLY A 157 23.25 7.81 -7.03
N GLN A 158 21.94 7.61 -7.16
CA GLN A 158 20.90 8.60 -6.83
C GLN A 158 20.52 8.54 -5.35
N ASN A 159 20.40 9.70 -4.72
CA ASN A 159 19.96 9.78 -3.33
C ASN A 159 18.50 9.33 -3.20
N THR A 160 18.22 8.51 -2.20
CA THR A 160 16.89 7.98 -1.86
C THR A 160 16.83 7.57 -0.39
N ASN A 161 15.80 6.85 0.01
CA ASN A 161 15.67 6.21 1.30
C ASN A 161 15.32 4.72 1.15
N LEU A 162 15.44 3.97 2.25
CA LEU A 162 15.20 2.54 2.28
C LEU A 162 13.74 2.20 1.92
N HIS A 163 12.79 2.96 2.44
CA HIS A 163 11.36 2.82 2.12
C HIS A 163 11.12 2.84 0.60
N SER A 164 11.56 3.93 -0.07
CA SER A 164 11.38 4.07 -1.52
C SER A 164 12.08 2.98 -2.34
N VAL A 165 13.15 2.37 -1.83
CA VAL A 165 13.80 1.24 -2.53
C VAL A 165 12.90 0.03 -2.54
N TRP A 166 12.33 -0.35 -1.40
CA TRP A 166 11.42 -1.47 -1.29
C TRP A 166 10.10 -1.23 -2.02
N ASP A 167 9.50 -0.09 -1.78
CA ASP A 167 8.20 0.29 -2.35
C ASP A 167 8.16 0.31 -3.87
N SER A 168 9.17 0.90 -4.46
CA SER A 168 9.09 1.24 -5.88
C SER A 168 10.33 0.78 -6.66
N LYS A 169 11.53 1.14 -6.19
CA LYS A 169 12.71 1.05 -7.05
C LYS A 169 13.11 -0.38 -7.40
N LEU A 170 12.93 -1.33 -6.50
CA LEU A 170 13.17 -2.77 -6.77
C LEU A 170 12.26 -3.29 -7.88
N VAL A 171 10.99 -2.93 -7.83
CA VAL A 171 9.99 -3.33 -8.83
C VAL A 171 10.23 -2.61 -10.16
N GLU A 172 10.47 -1.30 -10.10
CA GLU A 172 10.71 -0.46 -11.28
C GLU A 172 11.98 -0.86 -12.03
N ASN A 173 13.02 -1.29 -11.31
CA ASN A 173 14.32 -1.65 -11.88
C ASN A 173 14.27 -2.82 -12.88
N LYS A 174 13.25 -3.67 -12.79
CA LYS A 174 13.04 -4.76 -13.77
C LYS A 174 12.66 -4.25 -15.16
N GLY A 175 12.13 -3.02 -15.25
CA GLY A 175 11.67 -2.46 -16.52
C GLY A 175 10.39 -3.09 -17.09
N PHE A 176 9.81 -4.07 -16.42
CA PHE A 176 8.58 -4.74 -16.81
C PHE A 176 7.36 -3.85 -16.59
N SER A 177 6.35 -3.98 -17.44
CA SER A 177 4.98 -3.58 -17.10
C SER A 177 4.45 -4.42 -15.94
N TYR A 178 3.36 -4.02 -15.30
CA TYR A 178 2.76 -4.81 -14.22
C TYR A 178 2.28 -6.19 -14.71
N THR A 179 1.78 -6.29 -15.94
CA THR A 179 1.35 -7.55 -16.55
C THR A 179 2.52 -8.48 -16.86
N GLU A 180 3.62 -7.93 -17.42
CA GLU A 180 4.84 -8.72 -17.67
C GLU A 180 5.42 -9.24 -16.36
N TYR A 181 5.38 -8.42 -15.29
CA TYR A 181 5.87 -8.83 -13.98
C TYR A 181 4.99 -9.93 -13.37
N ALA A 182 3.67 -9.79 -13.44
CA ALA A 182 2.73 -10.82 -12.97
C ALA A 182 2.93 -12.14 -13.73
N ASN A 183 3.07 -12.10 -15.06
CA ASN A 183 3.38 -13.28 -15.88
C ASN A 183 4.72 -13.91 -15.47
N TYR A 184 5.76 -13.10 -15.28
CA TYR A 184 7.06 -13.59 -14.81
C TYR A 184 6.94 -14.32 -13.46
N LEU A 185 6.15 -13.79 -12.51
CA LEU A 185 5.91 -14.43 -11.22
C LEU A 185 5.18 -15.78 -11.38
N HIS A 186 4.18 -15.85 -12.26
CA HIS A 186 3.49 -17.10 -12.59
C HIS A 186 4.42 -18.14 -13.22
N ASP A 187 5.32 -17.72 -14.09
CA ASP A 187 6.28 -18.62 -14.76
C ASP A 187 7.30 -19.17 -13.76
N VAL A 188 7.76 -18.35 -12.80
CA VAL A 188 8.80 -18.74 -11.83
C VAL A 188 8.21 -19.54 -10.66
N TYR A 189 7.05 -19.15 -10.15
CA TYR A 189 6.48 -19.71 -8.92
C TYR A 189 5.23 -20.57 -9.15
N GLY A 190 4.71 -20.59 -10.35
CA GLY A 190 3.46 -21.25 -10.71
C GLY A 190 2.23 -20.43 -10.30
N LYS A 191 1.08 -20.82 -10.84
CA LYS A 191 -0.21 -20.35 -10.31
C LYS A 191 -0.48 -21.11 -9.02
N GLN A 192 -0.63 -20.39 -7.94
CA GLN A 192 -0.94 -20.99 -6.62
C GLN A 192 -2.44 -21.19 -6.46
#